data_bb15520d3fb47056720a38cbf1f963be
#
_entry.id   bb15520d3fb47056720a38cbf1f963be
#
_cell.length_a   1.000
_cell.length_b   1.000
_cell.length_c   1.000
_cell.angle_alpha   90.00
_cell.angle_beta   90.00
_cell.angle_gamma   90.00
#
_symmetry.space_group_name_H-M   'P 1'
#
loop_
_entity.id
_entity.type
_entity.pdbx_description
1 polymer ?
#
loop_
_entity_poly.entity_id
_entity_poly.type
_entity_poly.pdbx_seq_one_letter_code
_entity_poly.pdbx_strand_id
1 'polypeptide(L)'
;MQKNKERATRTRTGSGASVARDVPVSSTRSFAFGTKAETLAQLKPLVSRGMVADLFYFTAADWRDDRAAILRRTQEKFGRAMLAVRSSARGEDSTEGSAAGVYRSRLSVNGADRGELAAAIEEVIASYSGDPGDQVLVQPMLEGVVVSGVIMTHDVSRGSPYYIVNFDDVTGSSSSVTSGRGAHKLVFVYRSAPRTLIRSDRVARFVELAEEVEALCGNVPLDIEFGLSQDGQLYLFQARPISLHANWHPSTERRVARQLAVIERFLEQRSLPRPGIAGRRTILGVMPDWNPAEIIGIEPRPLAASLYQELVTREVWRRARQAMGYAQLPAEDLMVLVGGRPYIDVRNSFNSFLPEGLEPAIRHTLIDAWLDRLEANPELHDKIEFEIVPTCRDFAFDSAFQERFGSLLRPAALAEYRERLTALTRDCVRTDAGGTLAAAQEMIAKLEARQLERPAGSGLDGYG
;
A
#
# COMPACT_ATOMS: atom_id res chain seq x y z
N MET A 1 -55.55 21.33 -38.83
CA MET A 1 -56.79 20.63 -38.36
C MET A 1 -56.38 20.05 -36.98
N GLN A 2 -56.70 20.72 -35.88
CA GLN A 2 -57.88 20.62 -35.03
C GLN A 2 -58.31 19.15 -34.83
N LYS A 3 -58.33 18.61 -33.62
CA LYS A 3 -59.12 18.88 -32.42
C LYS A 3 -58.66 17.88 -31.29
N ASN A 4 -58.47 18.37 -30.09
CA ASN A 4 -59.35 18.28 -28.90
C ASN A 4 -59.29 16.95 -28.11
N LYS A 5 -58.77 17.09 -26.86
CA LYS A 5 -59.43 17.02 -25.51
C LYS A 5 -59.98 15.65 -25.10
N GLU A 6 -59.53 15.09 -24.01
CA GLU A 6 -60.27 15.15 -22.74
C GLU A 6 -59.51 14.61 -21.53
N ARG A 7 -59.79 15.25 -20.44
CA ARG A 7 -59.42 15.07 -19.04
C ARG A 7 -60.05 13.81 -18.42
N ALA A 8 -59.35 13.13 -17.56
CA ALA A 8 -59.99 12.46 -16.42
C ALA A 8 -59.14 12.54 -15.19
N THR A 9 -59.55 13.36 -14.29
CA THR A 9 -59.18 13.50 -12.88
C THR A 9 -59.64 12.26 -12.12
N ARG A 10 -58.75 11.66 -11.32
CA ARG A 10 -59.15 10.82 -10.15
C ARG A 10 -58.25 11.10 -8.96
N THR A 11 -58.79 11.88 -8.08
CA THR A 11 -58.39 12.04 -6.68
C THR A 11 -58.53 10.72 -5.93
N ARG A 12 -57.50 10.36 -5.20
CA ARG A 12 -57.66 9.52 -3.98
C ARG A 12 -56.69 9.96 -2.91
N THR A 13 -57.27 10.51 -1.91
CA THR A 13 -56.75 10.85 -0.59
C THR A 13 -56.24 9.61 0.13
N GLY A 14 -55.11 9.72 0.77
CA GLY A 14 -54.56 8.71 1.72
C GLY A 14 -53.43 9.31 2.49
N SER A 15 -53.74 9.85 3.65
CA SER A 15 -52.86 10.45 4.63
C SER A 15 -51.89 9.41 5.19
N GLY A 16 -50.60 9.76 5.23
CA GLY A 16 -49.57 9.07 5.95
C GLY A 16 -48.51 10.10 6.31
N ALA A 17 -48.75 10.88 7.34
CA ALA A 17 -47.79 11.80 7.92
C ALA A 17 -46.68 11.00 8.59
N SER A 18 -45.52 10.91 7.95
CA SER A 18 -44.28 10.55 8.61
C SER A 18 -43.78 11.78 9.36
N VAL A 19 -43.94 11.76 10.65
CA VAL A 19 -43.37 12.74 11.57
C VAL A 19 -41.84 12.57 11.54
N ALA A 20 -41.17 13.44 10.81
CA ALA A 20 -39.75 13.66 10.96
C ALA A 20 -39.54 14.18 12.40
N ARG A 21 -38.98 13.34 13.26
CA ARG A 21 -38.47 13.80 14.54
C ARG A 21 -37.27 14.68 14.26
N ASP A 22 -37.43 15.97 14.43
CA ASP A 22 -36.35 16.91 14.59
C ASP A 22 -35.53 16.45 15.81
N VAL A 23 -34.41 15.82 15.55
CA VAL A 23 -33.34 15.65 16.55
C VAL A 23 -32.74 17.03 16.70
N PRO A 24 -32.74 17.63 17.92
CA PRO A 24 -32.12 18.92 18.10
C PRO A 24 -30.65 18.79 17.76
N VAL A 25 -30.20 19.56 16.75
CA VAL A 25 -28.78 19.78 16.45
C VAL A 25 -28.21 20.45 17.71
N SER A 26 -27.64 19.65 18.58
CA SER A 26 -26.78 20.12 19.66
C SER A 26 -25.75 21.04 19.03
N SER A 27 -25.60 22.25 19.52
CA SER A 27 -24.59 23.21 19.13
C SER A 27 -23.20 22.58 19.37
N THR A 28 -22.69 21.85 18.41
CA THR A 28 -21.34 21.31 18.40
C THR A 28 -20.39 22.51 18.35
N ARG A 29 -19.72 22.81 19.46
CA ARG A 29 -18.52 23.66 19.42
C ARG A 29 -17.62 23.09 18.34
N SER A 30 -17.31 23.86 17.32
CA SER A 30 -16.35 23.47 16.30
C SER A 30 -15.03 23.17 16.98
N PHE A 31 -14.46 21.98 16.74
CA PHE A 31 -13.14 21.62 17.24
C PHE A 31 -12.12 22.65 16.72
N ALA A 32 -11.32 23.22 17.61
CA ALA A 32 -10.31 24.20 17.24
C ALA A 32 -8.94 23.58 17.44
N PHE A 33 -8.19 23.41 16.34
CA PHE A 33 -6.80 23.01 16.42
C PHE A 33 -5.98 24.12 17.10
N GLY A 34 -5.15 23.69 18.03
CA GLY A 34 -4.13 24.51 18.66
C GLY A 34 -2.73 23.97 18.37
N THR A 35 -1.82 24.17 19.28
CA THR A 35 -0.52 23.49 19.24
C THR A 35 -0.70 21.98 19.42
N LYS A 36 0.35 21.20 19.16
CA LYS A 36 0.35 19.75 19.40
C LYS A 36 -0.17 19.37 20.79
N ALA A 37 0.30 20.08 21.83
CA ALA A 37 -0.10 19.85 23.21
C ALA A 37 -1.58 20.17 23.44
N GLU A 38 -2.06 21.30 22.95
CA GLU A 38 -3.45 21.74 23.09
C GLU A 38 -4.41 20.81 22.36
N THR A 39 -4.08 20.41 21.14
CA THR A 39 -4.87 19.46 20.35
C THR A 39 -4.98 18.13 21.06
N LEU A 40 -3.88 17.56 21.56
CA LEU A 40 -3.89 16.31 22.32
C LEU A 40 -4.66 16.44 23.64
N ALA A 41 -4.54 17.56 24.35
CA ALA A 41 -5.28 17.80 25.58
C ALA A 41 -6.80 17.83 25.34
N GLN A 42 -7.25 18.40 24.22
CA GLN A 42 -8.66 18.42 23.83
C GLN A 42 -9.16 17.02 23.43
N LEU A 43 -8.34 16.24 22.68
CA LEU A 43 -8.70 14.91 22.22
C LEU A 43 -8.68 13.87 23.34
N LYS A 44 -7.85 14.02 24.35
CA LYS A 44 -7.65 13.05 25.43
C LYS A 44 -8.96 12.56 26.08
N PRO A 45 -9.92 13.39 26.50
CA PRO A 45 -11.18 12.95 27.08
C PRO A 45 -12.20 12.42 26.07
N LEU A 46 -11.96 12.55 24.75
CA LEU A 46 -12.93 12.27 23.70
C LEU A 46 -12.64 10.97 22.94
N VAL A 47 -11.36 10.63 22.78
CA VAL A 47 -10.94 9.45 22.00
C VAL A 47 -11.23 8.18 22.79
N SER A 48 -11.93 7.24 22.16
CA SER A 48 -12.31 5.94 22.71
C SER A 48 -11.64 4.74 22.00
N ARG A 49 -11.27 4.89 20.72
CA ARG A 49 -10.61 3.84 19.92
C ARG A 49 -9.11 3.77 20.15
N GLY A 50 -8.57 4.73 20.87
CA GLY A 50 -7.18 4.80 21.27
C GLY A 50 -7.05 5.52 22.61
N MET A 51 -5.82 5.77 23.01
CA MET A 51 -5.50 6.48 24.24
C MET A 51 -4.54 7.64 23.94
N VAL A 52 -4.77 8.80 24.54
CA VAL A 52 -3.78 9.87 24.63
C VAL A 52 -3.09 9.74 25.99
N ALA A 53 -1.78 9.55 25.99
CA ALA A 53 -0.99 9.48 27.22
C ALA A 53 -1.19 10.74 28.08
N ASP A 54 -0.95 10.62 29.38
CA ASP A 54 -0.93 11.80 30.24
C ASP A 54 0.04 12.84 29.70
N LEU A 55 -0.32 14.10 29.87
CA LEU A 55 0.46 15.18 29.31
C LEU A 55 0.51 16.38 30.28
N PHE A 56 1.61 17.10 30.24
CA PHE A 56 1.80 18.38 30.86
C PHE A 56 2.49 19.29 29.86
N TYR A 57 2.01 20.51 29.73
CA TYR A 57 2.62 21.47 28.83
C TYR A 57 2.64 22.85 29.43
N PHE A 58 3.57 23.67 28.98
CA PHE A 58 3.81 25.02 29.41
C PHE A 58 4.50 25.81 28.31
N THR A 59 4.45 27.13 28.38
CA THR A 59 5.10 27.99 27.37
C THR A 59 6.59 28.21 27.71
N ALA A 60 7.36 28.63 26.71
CA ALA A 60 8.74 29.06 26.90
C ALA A 60 8.82 30.29 27.84
N ALA A 61 7.77 31.12 27.90
CA ALA A 61 7.65 32.19 28.88
C ALA A 61 7.51 31.64 30.31
N ASP A 62 6.56 30.69 30.55
CA ASP A 62 6.40 30.06 31.85
C ASP A 62 7.69 29.47 32.40
N TRP A 63 8.47 28.82 31.50
CA TRP A 63 9.79 28.26 31.86
C TRP A 63 10.77 29.34 32.32
N ARG A 64 10.81 30.48 31.66
CA ARG A 64 11.69 31.60 32.01
C ARG A 64 11.27 32.25 33.32
N ASP A 65 9.95 32.35 33.57
CA ASP A 65 9.40 33.01 34.72
C ASP A 65 9.56 32.18 36.01
N ASP A 66 9.26 30.87 35.98
CA ASP A 66 9.41 30.00 37.17
C ASP A 66 9.78 28.54 36.76
N ARG A 67 11.05 28.36 36.44
CA ARG A 67 11.67 27.06 36.16
C ARG A 67 11.47 26.04 37.30
N ALA A 68 11.56 26.51 38.56
CA ALA A 68 11.45 25.62 39.72
C ALA A 68 10.04 25.06 39.87
N ALA A 69 9.02 25.89 39.65
CA ALA A 69 7.63 25.45 39.68
C ALA A 69 7.31 24.45 38.58
N ILE A 70 7.81 24.68 37.34
CA ILE A 70 7.61 23.76 36.24
C ILE A 70 8.22 22.39 36.55
N LEU A 71 9.47 22.33 36.99
CA LEU A 71 10.13 21.07 37.37
C LEU A 71 9.38 20.35 38.49
N ARG A 72 8.96 21.08 39.54
CA ARG A 72 8.17 20.52 40.64
C ARG A 72 6.86 19.91 40.12
N ARG A 73 6.06 20.66 39.35
CA ARG A 73 4.77 20.21 38.80
C ARG A 73 4.94 18.99 37.88
N THR A 74 6.01 18.93 37.08
CA THR A 74 6.32 17.80 36.24
C THR A 74 6.59 16.56 37.09
N GLN A 75 7.41 16.70 38.16
CA GLN A 75 7.72 15.58 39.05
C GLN A 75 6.52 15.15 39.92
N GLU A 76 5.69 16.08 40.36
CA GLU A 76 4.42 15.78 41.07
C GLU A 76 3.47 14.96 40.19
N LYS A 77 3.41 15.28 38.88
CA LYS A 77 2.52 14.60 37.95
C LYS A 77 3.04 13.23 37.51
N PHE A 78 4.31 13.11 37.18
CA PHE A 78 4.85 11.92 36.54
C PHE A 78 5.79 11.08 37.43
N GLY A 79 6.16 11.60 38.58
CA GLY A 79 7.00 10.90 39.54
C GLY A 79 8.38 10.58 38.96
N ARG A 80 8.73 9.28 38.97
CA ARG A 80 10.01 8.76 38.48
C ARG A 80 9.94 8.18 37.06
N ALA A 81 8.83 8.40 36.35
CA ALA A 81 8.68 7.86 35.00
C ALA A 81 9.77 8.39 34.06
N MET A 82 10.12 7.57 33.09
CA MET A 82 10.86 8.04 31.90
C MET A 82 9.93 8.93 31.07
N LEU A 83 10.42 10.06 30.60
CA LEU A 83 9.64 11.09 29.94
C LEU A 83 10.10 11.32 28.50
N ALA A 84 9.15 11.72 27.68
CA ALA A 84 9.37 12.34 26.38
C ALA A 84 9.11 13.84 26.52
N VAL A 85 10.11 14.66 26.21
CA VAL A 85 10.04 16.12 26.16
C VAL A 85 10.03 16.52 24.70
N ARG A 86 8.89 17.04 24.22
CA ARG A 86 8.63 17.27 22.79
C ARG A 86 8.35 18.73 22.52
N SER A 87 8.67 19.18 21.33
CA SER A 87 8.23 20.47 20.83
C SER A 87 6.71 20.51 20.65
N SER A 88 6.16 21.68 20.85
CA SER A 88 4.77 22.03 20.58
C SER A 88 4.70 23.53 20.24
N ALA A 89 5.52 23.92 19.24
CA ALA A 89 5.63 25.31 18.85
C ALA A 89 4.38 25.81 18.12
N ARG A 90 4.10 27.10 18.24
CA ARG A 90 3.05 27.74 17.46
C ARG A 90 3.44 27.71 15.97
N GLY A 91 2.54 27.20 15.14
CA GLY A 91 2.77 27.04 13.71
C GLY A 91 3.51 25.77 13.28
N GLU A 92 3.99 24.91 14.21
CA GLU A 92 4.56 23.59 13.87
C GLU A 92 3.53 22.72 13.13
N ASP A 93 2.27 22.78 13.54
CA ASP A 93 1.14 22.02 13.00
C ASP A 93 0.23 22.89 12.10
N SER A 94 0.76 23.96 11.47
CA SER A 94 -0.03 24.81 10.61
C SER A 94 -0.28 24.19 9.23
N THR A 95 -1.38 24.59 8.58
CA THR A 95 -1.76 24.15 7.25
C THR A 95 -0.84 24.64 6.13
N GLU A 96 0.01 25.63 6.40
CA GLU A 96 0.86 26.29 5.39
C GLU A 96 2.23 25.65 5.18
N GLY A 97 2.64 24.72 6.07
CA GLY A 97 3.90 23.99 5.95
C GLY A 97 4.11 22.98 7.06
N SER A 98 4.59 21.79 6.69
CA SER A 98 5.05 20.81 7.68
C SER A 98 6.47 21.17 8.10
N ALA A 99 6.62 21.71 9.33
CA ALA A 99 7.92 21.89 9.98
C ALA A 99 8.41 20.60 10.67
N ALA A 100 7.98 19.44 10.19
CA ALA A 100 8.36 18.14 10.75
C ALA A 100 9.89 17.98 10.74
N GLY A 101 10.46 17.76 11.92
CA GLY A 101 11.91 17.58 12.10
C GLY A 101 12.72 18.86 12.25
N VAL A 102 12.11 20.04 12.19
CA VAL A 102 12.78 21.32 12.44
C VAL A 102 13.06 21.51 13.94
N TYR A 103 12.10 21.14 14.78
CA TYR A 103 12.20 21.26 16.24
C TYR A 103 12.66 19.97 16.90
N ARG A 104 13.33 20.11 18.04
CA ARG A 104 13.90 18.99 18.77
C ARG A 104 12.89 18.32 19.70
N SER A 105 13.08 17.03 19.91
CA SER A 105 12.43 16.22 20.94
C SER A 105 13.49 15.38 21.66
N ARG A 106 13.35 15.27 22.99
CA ARG A 106 14.20 14.42 23.82
C ARG A 106 13.36 13.28 24.37
N LEU A 107 13.76 12.07 24.05
CA LEU A 107 13.13 10.85 24.53
C LEU A 107 13.94 10.24 25.67
N SER A 108 13.31 9.42 26.48
CA SER A 108 13.93 8.68 27.58
C SER A 108 14.62 9.58 28.63
N VAL A 109 13.98 10.71 28.96
CA VAL A 109 14.47 11.64 29.99
C VAL A 109 14.03 11.13 31.37
N ASN A 110 14.96 11.00 32.31
CA ASN A 110 14.62 10.58 33.67
C ASN A 110 13.87 11.67 34.43
N GLY A 111 12.56 11.47 34.67
CA GLY A 111 11.73 12.44 35.39
C GLY A 111 12.14 12.69 36.85
N ALA A 112 12.87 11.76 37.47
CA ALA A 112 13.41 11.95 38.82
C ALA A 112 14.63 12.87 38.86
N ASP A 113 15.39 12.96 37.76
CA ASP A 113 16.58 13.82 37.67
C ASP A 113 16.21 15.21 37.18
N ARG A 114 16.23 16.18 38.10
CA ARG A 114 15.92 17.58 37.79
C ARG A 114 16.89 18.22 36.80
N GLY A 115 18.16 17.79 36.85
CA GLY A 115 19.18 18.32 35.96
C GLY A 115 18.97 17.86 34.51
N GLU A 116 18.75 16.56 34.33
CA GLU A 116 18.46 15.97 33.04
C GLU A 116 17.16 16.51 32.44
N LEU A 117 16.08 16.58 33.24
CA LEU A 117 14.80 17.13 32.82
C LEU A 117 14.94 18.60 32.40
N ALA A 118 15.64 19.41 33.18
CA ALA A 118 15.88 20.80 32.84
C ALA A 118 16.67 20.97 31.56
N ALA A 119 17.74 20.21 31.38
CA ALA A 119 18.57 20.23 30.18
C ALA A 119 17.76 19.82 28.92
N ALA A 120 16.88 18.80 29.05
CA ALA A 120 16.01 18.38 27.97
C ALA A 120 14.99 19.46 27.55
N ILE A 121 14.39 20.15 28.53
CA ILE A 121 13.47 21.26 28.29
C ILE A 121 14.20 22.42 27.61
N GLU A 122 15.39 22.78 28.08
CA GLU A 122 16.22 23.85 27.49
C GLU A 122 16.65 23.53 26.07
N GLU A 123 17.00 22.28 25.77
CA GLU A 123 17.35 21.85 24.43
C GLU A 123 16.16 21.99 23.46
N VAL A 124 14.94 21.65 23.91
CA VAL A 124 13.71 21.82 23.11
C VAL A 124 13.44 23.32 22.89
N ILE A 125 13.46 24.13 23.93
CA ILE A 125 13.23 25.58 23.84
C ILE A 125 14.29 26.25 22.94
N ALA A 126 15.55 25.84 23.04
CA ALA A 126 16.64 26.37 22.19
C ALA A 126 16.45 26.07 20.69
N SER A 127 15.59 25.12 20.35
CA SER A 127 15.27 24.82 18.95
C SER A 127 14.19 25.73 18.36
N TYR A 128 13.51 26.55 19.19
CA TYR A 128 12.45 27.44 18.74
C TYR A 128 13.00 28.75 18.13
N SER A 129 12.16 29.38 17.32
CA SER A 129 12.47 30.67 16.67
C SER A 129 12.38 31.87 17.63
N GLY A 130 11.97 31.64 18.90
CA GLY A 130 11.99 32.66 19.95
C GLY A 130 10.61 33.24 20.31
N ASP A 131 9.51 32.70 19.81
CA ASP A 131 8.16 33.06 20.26
C ASP A 131 7.98 32.64 21.74
N PRO A 132 7.70 33.56 22.66
CA PRO A 132 7.50 33.24 24.07
C PRO A 132 6.28 32.33 24.31
N GLY A 133 5.35 32.27 23.38
CA GLY A 133 4.17 31.42 23.39
C GLY A 133 4.39 30.00 22.90
N ASP A 134 5.58 29.66 22.36
CA ASP A 134 5.92 28.30 22.00
C ASP A 134 5.91 27.39 23.22
N GLN A 135 5.31 26.20 23.07
CA GLN A 135 5.05 25.29 24.18
C GLN A 135 5.99 24.09 24.18
N VAL A 136 6.30 23.61 25.36
CA VAL A 136 6.97 22.31 25.57
C VAL A 136 5.93 21.32 26.09
N LEU A 137 5.85 20.16 25.44
CA LEU A 137 4.98 19.05 25.81
C LEU A 137 5.81 17.97 26.52
N VAL A 138 5.41 17.61 27.74
CA VAL A 138 6.01 16.52 28.52
C VAL A 138 4.97 15.41 28.69
N GLN A 139 5.37 14.18 28.35
CA GLN A 139 4.55 12.98 28.46
C GLN A 139 5.37 11.82 29.01
N PRO A 140 4.75 10.81 29.66
CA PRO A 140 5.44 9.56 29.96
C PRO A 140 5.94 8.92 28.67
N MET A 141 7.16 8.40 28.71
CA MET A 141 7.68 7.54 27.63
C MET A 141 6.85 6.25 27.62
N LEU A 142 6.32 5.89 26.46
CA LEU A 142 5.60 4.63 26.32
C LEU A 142 6.59 3.49 26.11
N GLU A 143 6.51 2.50 26.97
CA GLU A 143 7.29 1.28 26.86
C GLU A 143 6.57 0.23 26.01
N GLY A 144 7.33 -0.66 25.38
CA GLY A 144 6.76 -1.80 24.66
C GLY A 144 5.96 -1.42 23.40
N VAL A 145 6.24 -0.29 22.77
CA VAL A 145 5.65 0.05 21.47
C VAL A 145 6.24 -0.90 20.42
N VAL A 146 5.38 -1.69 19.78
CA VAL A 146 5.75 -2.70 18.77
C VAL A 146 5.40 -2.28 17.36
N VAL A 147 4.50 -1.30 17.20
CA VAL A 147 4.18 -0.68 15.93
C VAL A 147 4.09 0.82 16.13
N SER A 148 4.67 1.57 15.24
CA SER A 148 4.44 3.02 15.16
C SER A 148 4.20 3.43 13.71
N GLY A 149 3.43 4.48 13.51
CA GLY A 149 3.06 4.88 12.17
C GLY A 149 2.36 6.21 12.07
N VAL A 150 2.03 6.52 10.82
CA VAL A 150 1.30 7.72 10.42
C VAL A 150 0.09 7.30 9.59
N ILE A 151 -1.05 7.93 9.82
CA ILE A 151 -2.26 7.77 9.01
C ILE A 151 -2.62 9.13 8.42
N MET A 152 -2.59 9.22 7.10
CA MET A 152 -3.21 10.33 6.39
C MET A 152 -4.65 9.95 6.05
N THR A 153 -5.63 10.75 6.46
CA THR A 153 -7.04 10.43 6.20
C THR A 153 -7.46 10.68 4.74
N HIS A 154 -6.60 11.35 3.97
CA HIS A 154 -6.73 11.56 2.53
C HIS A 154 -5.37 11.48 1.85
N ASP A 155 -5.35 11.15 0.56
CA ASP A 155 -4.14 11.27 -0.27
C ASP A 155 -3.80 12.74 -0.51
N VAL A 156 -2.71 13.21 0.08
CA VAL A 156 -2.28 14.60 0.01
C VAL A 156 -2.00 15.05 -1.41
N SER A 157 -1.44 14.17 -2.25
CA SER A 157 -0.97 14.52 -3.58
C SER A 157 -2.12 14.67 -4.60
N ARG A 158 -3.18 13.88 -4.44
CA ARG A 158 -4.28 13.78 -5.40
C ARG A 158 -5.66 14.09 -4.82
N GLY A 159 -5.76 14.22 -3.49
CA GLY A 159 -7.02 14.35 -2.79
C GLY A 159 -7.91 13.10 -2.89
N SER A 160 -7.34 11.93 -3.19
CA SER A 160 -8.10 10.69 -3.36
C SER A 160 -8.66 10.19 -2.03
N PRO A 161 -9.86 9.56 -2.01
CA PRO A 161 -10.55 9.15 -0.78
C PRO A 161 -9.99 7.86 -0.20
N TYR A 162 -8.74 7.89 0.24
CA TYR A 162 -8.06 6.77 0.87
C TYR A 162 -7.48 7.17 2.21
N TYR A 163 -7.63 6.31 3.22
CA TYR A 163 -6.73 6.30 4.36
C TYR A 163 -5.41 5.71 3.89
N ILE A 164 -4.32 6.43 4.12
CA ILE A 164 -2.97 5.97 3.80
C ILE A 164 -2.27 5.69 5.12
N VAL A 165 -2.08 4.42 5.42
CA VAL A 165 -1.46 3.95 6.66
C VAL A 165 -0.02 3.55 6.35
N ASN A 166 0.94 4.29 6.90
CA ASN A 166 2.36 4.00 6.81
C ASN A 166 2.87 3.65 8.21
N PHE A 167 3.40 2.43 8.41
CA PHE A 167 3.80 1.97 9.72
C PHE A 167 5.02 1.04 9.69
N ASP A 168 5.76 1.04 10.79
CA ASP A 168 6.87 0.15 11.06
C ASP A 168 6.47 -0.82 12.18
N ASP A 169 6.46 -2.10 11.89
CA ASP A 169 6.21 -3.20 12.84
C ASP A 169 7.46 -4.08 13.05
N VAL A 170 8.63 -3.61 12.63
CA VAL A 170 9.91 -4.29 12.81
C VAL A 170 10.70 -3.65 13.94
N THR A 171 10.87 -2.31 13.90
CA THR A 171 11.67 -1.60 14.91
C THR A 171 10.84 -1.02 16.05
N GLY A 172 9.52 -0.82 15.82
CA GLY A 172 8.62 -0.15 16.75
C GLY A 172 8.97 1.32 17.02
N SER A 173 9.93 1.90 16.30
CA SER A 173 10.39 3.26 16.49
C SER A 173 9.54 4.26 15.73
N SER A 174 8.97 5.24 16.44
CA SER A 174 8.22 6.33 15.81
C SER A 174 9.08 7.20 14.88
N SER A 175 10.41 7.25 15.13
CA SER A 175 11.33 8.02 14.31
C SER A 175 11.67 7.35 12.97
N SER A 176 11.48 6.05 12.83
CA SER A 176 11.77 5.33 11.58
C SER A 176 10.81 5.74 10.47
N VAL A 177 9.51 5.86 10.77
CA VAL A 177 8.47 6.22 9.79
C VAL A 177 8.59 7.68 9.35
N THR A 178 8.80 8.59 10.29
CA THR A 178 8.92 10.04 9.99
C THR A 178 10.22 10.41 9.29
N SER A 179 11.30 9.64 9.49
CA SER A 179 12.59 9.86 8.84
C SER A 179 12.74 9.16 7.48
N GLY A 180 11.78 8.32 7.09
CA GLY A 180 11.85 7.53 5.86
C GLY A 180 12.96 6.46 5.85
N ARG A 181 13.49 6.08 7.02
CA ARG A 181 14.56 5.08 7.16
C ARG A 181 13.98 3.79 7.75
N GLY A 182 14.11 2.68 7.04
CA GLY A 182 13.66 1.36 7.49
C GLY A 182 12.64 0.70 6.57
N ALA A 183 12.25 -0.54 6.90
CA ALA A 183 11.20 -1.28 6.18
C ALA A 183 9.82 -0.80 6.67
N HIS A 184 9.11 -0.07 5.81
CA HIS A 184 7.78 0.45 6.11
C HIS A 184 6.73 -0.31 5.33
N LYS A 185 5.61 -0.58 5.99
CA LYS A 185 4.40 -1.09 5.34
C LYS A 185 3.49 0.07 4.99
N LEU A 186 3.17 0.20 3.70
CA LEU A 186 2.26 1.19 3.19
C LEU A 186 0.96 0.53 2.76
N VAL A 187 -0.15 0.91 3.39
CA VAL A 187 -1.47 0.34 3.12
C VAL A 187 -2.44 1.45 2.73
N PHE A 188 -3.14 1.24 1.62
CA PHE A 188 -4.20 2.12 1.16
C PHE A 188 -5.54 1.48 1.46
N VAL A 189 -6.40 2.17 2.20
CA VAL A 189 -7.77 1.74 2.48
C VAL A 189 -8.74 2.75 1.90
N TYR A 190 -9.54 2.31 0.92
CA TYR A 190 -10.59 3.16 0.36
C TYR A 190 -11.62 3.53 1.43
N ARG A 191 -11.92 4.82 1.58
CA ARG A 191 -12.75 5.33 2.69
C ARG A 191 -14.14 4.70 2.76
N SER A 192 -14.76 4.43 1.62
CA SER A 192 -16.08 3.81 1.53
C SER A 192 -16.02 2.27 1.45
N ALA A 193 -14.85 1.64 1.61
CA ALA A 193 -14.75 0.17 1.57
C ALA A 193 -15.42 -0.45 2.81
N PRO A 194 -16.18 -1.55 2.63
CA PRO A 194 -16.65 -2.33 3.77
C PRO A 194 -15.49 -2.79 4.65
N ARG A 195 -15.60 -2.63 5.96
CA ARG A 195 -14.53 -3.01 6.91
C ARG A 195 -14.17 -4.48 6.85
N THR A 196 -15.12 -5.33 6.47
CA THR A 196 -14.90 -6.77 6.26
C THR A 196 -13.90 -7.10 5.17
N LEU A 197 -13.57 -6.15 4.28
CA LEU A 197 -12.54 -6.32 3.25
C LEU A 197 -11.12 -6.00 3.76
N ILE A 198 -10.98 -5.41 4.94
CA ILE A 198 -9.67 -5.18 5.55
C ILE A 198 -9.21 -6.48 6.20
N ARG A 199 -8.26 -7.16 5.55
CA ARG A 199 -7.78 -8.49 5.99
C ARG A 199 -6.98 -8.46 7.30
N SER A 200 -6.41 -7.32 7.65
CA SER A 200 -5.59 -7.16 8.85
C SER A 200 -6.37 -6.45 9.96
N ASP A 201 -6.62 -7.14 11.07
CA ASP A 201 -7.29 -6.57 12.25
C ASP A 201 -6.55 -5.34 12.79
N ARG A 202 -5.21 -5.34 12.71
CA ARG A 202 -4.41 -4.18 13.12
C ARG A 202 -4.71 -2.96 12.24
N VAL A 203 -4.72 -3.15 10.91
CA VAL A 203 -5.04 -2.05 9.97
C VAL A 203 -6.48 -1.58 10.15
N ALA A 204 -7.42 -2.47 10.39
CA ALA A 204 -8.80 -2.10 10.69
C ALA A 204 -8.89 -1.17 11.92
N ARG A 205 -8.21 -1.53 13.02
CA ARG A 205 -8.13 -0.70 14.24
C ARG A 205 -7.47 0.66 14.01
N PHE A 206 -6.42 0.72 13.17
CA PHE A 206 -5.77 1.99 12.82
C PHE A 206 -6.72 2.92 12.08
N VAL A 207 -7.47 2.36 11.12
CA VAL A 207 -8.48 3.12 10.36
C VAL A 207 -9.63 3.56 11.27
N GLU A 208 -10.11 2.72 12.18
CA GLU A 208 -11.15 3.07 13.16
C GLU A 208 -10.72 4.23 14.07
N LEU A 209 -9.47 4.24 14.52
CA LEU A 209 -8.92 5.39 15.27
C LEU A 209 -8.92 6.66 14.41
N ALA A 210 -8.47 6.55 13.16
CA ALA A 210 -8.41 7.69 12.27
C ALA A 210 -9.80 8.27 11.97
N GLU A 211 -10.82 7.43 11.77
CA GLU A 211 -12.21 7.84 11.58
C GLU A 211 -12.77 8.58 12.81
N GLU A 212 -12.52 8.03 13.98
CA GLU A 212 -12.96 8.66 15.23
C GLU A 212 -12.32 10.04 15.40
N VAL A 213 -10.98 10.12 15.25
CA VAL A 213 -10.26 11.38 15.42
C VAL A 213 -10.68 12.41 14.38
N GLU A 214 -10.85 12.01 13.12
CA GLU A 214 -11.34 12.88 12.06
C GLU A 214 -12.76 13.42 12.36
N ALA A 215 -13.66 12.55 12.81
CA ALA A 215 -15.01 12.95 13.20
C ALA A 215 -15.01 13.93 14.38
N LEU A 216 -14.20 13.69 15.41
CA LEU A 216 -14.02 14.57 16.55
C LEU A 216 -13.46 15.94 16.16
N CYS A 217 -12.58 15.96 15.16
CA CYS A 217 -11.97 17.17 14.62
C CYS A 217 -12.82 17.89 13.53
N GLY A 218 -14.09 17.51 13.35
CA GLY A 218 -14.99 18.19 12.41
C GLY A 218 -14.87 17.72 10.97
N ASN A 219 -14.39 16.50 10.74
CA ASN A 219 -14.21 15.86 9.43
C ASN A 219 -13.26 16.62 8.49
N VAL A 220 -12.24 17.25 9.03
CA VAL A 220 -11.16 17.83 8.24
C VAL A 220 -10.11 16.75 7.93
N PRO A 221 -9.42 16.82 6.78
CA PRO A 221 -8.32 15.91 6.49
C PRO A 221 -7.20 15.99 7.52
N LEU A 222 -6.73 14.85 8.02
CA LEU A 222 -5.77 14.75 9.11
C LEU A 222 -4.54 13.94 8.75
N ASP A 223 -3.42 14.32 9.35
CA ASP A 223 -2.21 13.55 9.55
C ASP A 223 -2.17 13.14 11.04
N ILE A 224 -2.16 11.83 11.30
CA ILE A 224 -2.30 11.24 12.62
C ILE A 224 -1.09 10.36 12.90
N GLU A 225 -0.32 10.69 13.95
CA GLU A 225 0.74 9.80 14.45
C GLU A 225 0.17 8.88 15.53
N PHE A 226 0.50 7.59 15.42
CA PHE A 226 0.00 6.58 16.37
C PHE A 226 1.09 5.57 16.76
N GLY A 227 0.82 4.84 17.85
CA GLY A 227 1.62 3.69 18.27
C GLY A 227 0.73 2.59 18.81
N LEU A 228 1.17 1.34 18.65
CA LEU A 228 0.54 0.15 19.22
C LEU A 228 1.55 -0.52 20.16
N SER A 229 1.16 -0.70 21.42
CA SER A 229 1.98 -1.38 22.41
C SER A 229 1.81 -2.90 22.35
N GLN A 230 2.70 -3.61 22.99
CA GLN A 230 2.74 -5.08 23.04
C GLN A 230 1.48 -5.68 23.67
N ASP A 231 0.86 -4.99 24.64
CA ASP A 231 -0.43 -5.36 25.25
C ASP A 231 -1.64 -5.05 24.37
N GLY A 232 -1.42 -4.53 23.16
CA GLY A 232 -2.46 -4.23 22.19
C GLY A 232 -3.16 -2.89 22.38
N GLN A 233 -2.65 -2.01 23.28
CA GLN A 233 -3.19 -0.66 23.45
C GLN A 233 -2.73 0.25 22.31
N LEU A 234 -3.68 0.92 21.65
CA LEU A 234 -3.43 1.91 20.60
C LEU A 234 -3.32 3.30 21.20
N TYR A 235 -2.27 4.03 20.83
CA TYR A 235 -1.98 5.38 21.32
C TYR A 235 -2.03 6.40 20.19
N LEU A 236 -2.58 7.56 20.48
CA LEU A 236 -2.56 8.75 19.64
C LEU A 236 -1.42 9.67 20.10
N PHE A 237 -0.44 9.92 19.22
CA PHE A 237 0.72 10.75 19.50
C PHE A 237 0.60 12.17 18.97
N GLN A 238 -0.14 12.34 17.87
CA GLN A 238 -0.40 13.63 17.23
C GLN A 238 -1.61 13.52 16.31
N ALA A 239 -2.35 14.62 16.17
CA ALA A 239 -3.33 14.82 15.10
C ALA A 239 -3.24 16.27 14.64
N ARG A 240 -3.05 16.48 13.34
CA ARG A 240 -2.98 17.82 12.74
C ARG A 240 -3.73 17.86 11.42
N PRO A 241 -4.28 19.02 11.05
CA PRO A 241 -4.90 19.18 9.75
C PRO A 241 -3.85 19.14 8.64
N ILE A 242 -4.21 18.54 7.50
CA ILE A 242 -3.41 18.57 6.29
C ILE A 242 -4.08 19.38 5.20
N SER A 243 -3.26 20.17 4.48
CA SER A 243 -3.71 20.84 3.27
C SER A 243 -3.61 19.88 2.10
N LEU A 244 -4.72 19.67 1.40
CA LEU A 244 -4.74 18.89 0.18
C LEU A 244 -4.31 19.78 -0.99
N HIS A 245 -3.23 19.42 -1.67
CA HIS A 245 -2.73 20.18 -2.82
C HIS A 245 -3.57 19.99 -4.09
N ALA A 246 -4.51 19.06 -4.10
CA ALA A 246 -5.34 18.80 -5.25
C ALA A 246 -6.71 19.44 -5.12
N ASN A 247 -7.26 19.88 -6.24
CA ASN A 247 -8.65 20.29 -6.35
C ASN A 247 -9.57 19.10 -6.11
N TRP A 248 -9.84 18.80 -4.83
CA TRP A 248 -10.83 17.82 -4.46
C TRP A 248 -12.20 18.29 -4.90
N HIS A 249 -12.74 17.62 -5.90
CA HIS A 249 -14.11 17.90 -6.33
C HIS A 249 -15.03 16.79 -5.78
N PRO A 250 -16.20 17.12 -5.19
CA PRO A 250 -17.13 16.13 -4.62
C PRO A 250 -17.57 15.04 -5.62
N SER A 251 -17.49 15.31 -6.93
CA SER A 251 -17.76 14.30 -7.96
C SER A 251 -16.66 13.24 -8.08
N THR A 252 -15.44 13.50 -7.57
CA THR A 252 -14.30 12.57 -7.67
C THR A 252 -14.59 11.29 -6.92
N GLU A 253 -15.15 11.35 -5.72
CA GLU A 253 -15.54 10.17 -4.96
C GLU A 253 -16.54 9.30 -5.72
N ARG A 254 -17.57 9.89 -6.32
CA ARG A 254 -18.54 9.16 -7.17
C ARG A 254 -17.89 8.55 -8.41
N ARG A 255 -16.89 9.22 -8.99
CA ARG A 255 -16.12 8.68 -10.12
C ARG A 255 -15.27 7.52 -9.70
N VAL A 256 -14.56 7.62 -8.58
CA VAL A 256 -13.74 6.55 -8.00
C VAL A 256 -14.62 5.34 -7.68
N ALA A 257 -15.73 5.51 -6.97
CA ALA A 257 -16.66 4.43 -6.65
C ALA A 257 -17.19 3.71 -7.91
N ARG A 258 -17.53 4.43 -8.98
CA ARG A 258 -17.91 3.83 -10.26
C ARG A 258 -16.78 3.05 -10.91
N GLN A 259 -15.55 3.58 -10.88
CA GLN A 259 -14.40 2.88 -11.45
C GLN A 259 -14.06 1.63 -10.65
N LEU A 260 -14.14 1.67 -9.34
CA LEU A 260 -13.93 0.49 -8.48
C LEU A 260 -14.94 -0.61 -8.79
N ALA A 261 -16.23 -0.28 -8.97
CA ALA A 261 -17.27 -1.24 -9.37
C ALA A 261 -17.00 -1.86 -10.76
N VAL A 262 -16.38 -1.12 -11.68
CA VAL A 262 -15.95 -1.66 -12.99
C VAL A 262 -14.77 -2.59 -12.82
N ILE A 263 -13.79 -2.20 -12.01
CA ILE A 263 -12.59 -3.02 -11.70
C ILE A 263 -13.02 -4.32 -11.01
N GLU A 264 -13.89 -4.26 -10.02
CA GLU A 264 -14.39 -5.44 -9.30
C GLU A 264 -15.01 -6.46 -10.26
N ARG A 265 -15.93 -6.04 -11.12
CA ARG A 265 -16.52 -6.91 -12.15
C ARG A 265 -15.49 -7.46 -13.13
N PHE A 266 -14.51 -6.65 -13.53
CA PHE A 266 -13.40 -7.11 -14.38
C PHE A 266 -12.58 -8.22 -13.69
N LEU A 267 -12.24 -8.05 -12.40
CA LEU A 267 -11.50 -9.04 -11.62
C LEU A 267 -12.29 -10.33 -11.41
N GLU A 268 -13.59 -10.22 -11.13
CA GLU A 268 -14.50 -11.37 -11.03
C GLU A 268 -14.51 -12.18 -12.33
N GLN A 269 -14.72 -11.51 -13.48
CA GLN A 269 -14.72 -12.16 -14.79
C GLN A 269 -13.35 -12.77 -15.11
N ARG A 270 -12.27 -12.08 -14.79
CA ARG A 270 -10.91 -12.57 -15.04
C ARG A 270 -10.57 -13.79 -14.20
N SER A 271 -11.15 -13.92 -13.02
CA SER A 271 -10.95 -15.07 -12.12
C SER A 271 -11.70 -16.33 -12.57
N LEU A 272 -12.68 -16.23 -13.46
CA LEU A 272 -13.40 -17.40 -13.95
C LEU A 272 -12.49 -18.36 -14.74
N PRO A 273 -12.81 -19.67 -14.73
CA PRO A 273 -12.13 -20.63 -15.59
C PRO A 273 -12.22 -20.24 -17.07
N ARG A 274 -11.13 -20.47 -17.83
CA ARG A 274 -11.06 -20.16 -19.25
C ARG A 274 -10.61 -21.37 -20.04
N PRO A 275 -11.18 -21.62 -21.22
CA PRO A 275 -10.78 -22.74 -22.07
C PRO A 275 -9.28 -22.70 -22.41
N GLY A 276 -8.59 -23.81 -22.24
CA GLY A 276 -7.16 -23.94 -22.55
C GLY A 276 -6.20 -23.31 -21.53
N ILE A 277 -6.71 -22.67 -20.46
CA ILE A 277 -5.93 -22.13 -19.37
C ILE A 277 -6.21 -22.93 -18.10
N ALA A 278 -5.20 -23.56 -17.54
CA ALA A 278 -5.30 -24.31 -16.29
C ALA A 278 -5.38 -23.35 -15.07
N GLY A 279 -5.95 -23.85 -13.98
CA GLY A 279 -6.14 -23.10 -12.74
C GLY A 279 -7.53 -22.50 -12.58
N ARG A 280 -8.05 -22.57 -11.35
CA ARG A 280 -9.43 -22.17 -11.01
C ARG A 280 -9.59 -20.67 -10.82
N ARG A 281 -8.51 -19.96 -10.53
CA ARG A 281 -8.47 -18.51 -10.22
C ARG A 281 -7.24 -17.86 -10.82
N THR A 282 -7.15 -16.55 -10.74
CA THR A 282 -5.92 -15.80 -11.05
C THR A 282 -5.50 -14.90 -9.90
N ILE A 283 -4.23 -14.51 -9.91
CA ILE A 283 -3.65 -13.43 -9.11
C ILE A 283 -3.14 -12.38 -10.09
N LEU A 284 -3.28 -11.12 -9.77
CA LEU A 284 -2.65 -10.02 -10.48
C LEU A 284 -1.41 -9.56 -9.71
N GLY A 285 -0.25 -9.71 -10.31
CA GLY A 285 1.05 -9.36 -9.71
C GLY A 285 1.68 -8.16 -10.41
N VAL A 286 2.48 -7.38 -9.68
CA VAL A 286 3.21 -6.23 -10.23
C VAL A 286 4.53 -6.67 -10.85
N MET A 287 5.25 -7.55 -10.14
CA MET A 287 6.62 -7.96 -10.48
C MET A 287 6.76 -9.30 -11.20
N PRO A 288 5.79 -10.23 -11.21
CA PRO A 288 5.99 -11.52 -11.87
C PRO A 288 6.22 -11.34 -13.34
N ASP A 289 7.13 -12.14 -13.89
CA ASP A 289 7.36 -12.32 -15.34
C ASP A 289 7.34 -10.97 -16.12
N TRP A 290 8.18 -10.77 -17.10
CA TRP A 290 8.20 -9.57 -17.98
C TRP A 290 7.96 -8.17 -17.33
N ASN A 291 7.86 -8.09 -16.04
CA ASN A 291 7.78 -6.95 -15.14
C ASN A 291 7.48 -5.56 -15.82
N PRO A 292 6.25 -5.29 -16.23
CA PRO A 292 5.94 -4.04 -16.92
C PRO A 292 6.15 -2.81 -16.03
N ALA A 293 6.00 -2.95 -14.70
CA ALA A 293 6.15 -1.84 -13.78
C ALA A 293 7.58 -1.26 -13.77
N GLU A 294 8.61 -2.08 -13.97
CA GLU A 294 9.99 -1.61 -14.10
C GLU A 294 10.30 -1.06 -15.50
N ILE A 295 9.71 -1.63 -16.54
CA ILE A 295 10.04 -1.28 -17.92
C ILE A 295 9.31 -0.02 -18.37
N ILE A 296 8.02 0.11 -18.05
CA ILE A 296 7.17 1.24 -18.49
C ILE A 296 6.64 2.09 -17.34
N GLY A 297 6.99 1.74 -16.08
CA GLY A 297 6.56 2.43 -14.87
C GLY A 297 5.21 1.94 -14.32
N ILE A 298 4.97 2.25 -13.05
CA ILE A 298 3.75 1.86 -12.32
C ILE A 298 2.49 2.62 -12.78
N GLU A 299 2.67 3.75 -13.44
CA GLU A 299 1.60 4.58 -14.03
C GLU A 299 2.03 4.99 -15.44
N PRO A 300 2.09 4.03 -16.39
CA PRO A 300 2.61 4.29 -17.72
C PRO A 300 1.69 5.25 -18.49
N ARG A 301 2.26 6.07 -19.34
CA ARG A 301 1.48 6.83 -20.31
C ARG A 301 0.79 5.88 -21.29
N PRO A 302 -0.37 6.23 -21.84
CA PRO A 302 -1.13 5.34 -22.72
C PRO A 302 -0.33 4.77 -23.90
N LEU A 303 0.53 5.58 -24.52
CA LEU A 303 1.38 5.11 -25.62
C LEU A 303 2.41 4.06 -25.16
N ALA A 304 3.07 4.28 -24.02
CA ALA A 304 4.03 3.31 -23.49
C ALA A 304 3.33 1.99 -23.13
N ALA A 305 2.16 2.05 -22.50
CA ALA A 305 1.36 0.88 -22.18
C ALA A 305 0.94 0.09 -23.44
N SER A 306 0.43 0.77 -24.48
CA SER A 306 0.00 0.13 -25.71
C SER A 306 1.17 -0.47 -26.50
N LEU A 307 2.31 0.21 -26.56
CA LEU A 307 3.51 -0.32 -27.21
C LEU A 307 4.03 -1.57 -26.49
N TYR A 308 4.12 -1.53 -25.16
CA TYR A 308 4.55 -2.70 -24.38
C TYR A 308 3.59 -3.89 -24.56
N GLN A 309 2.30 -3.60 -24.59
CA GLN A 309 1.28 -4.61 -24.84
C GLN A 309 1.48 -5.27 -26.21
N GLU A 310 1.65 -4.51 -27.28
CA GLU A 310 1.86 -5.04 -28.63
C GLU A 310 3.20 -5.77 -28.80
N LEU A 311 4.28 -5.17 -28.29
CA LEU A 311 5.63 -5.67 -28.55
C LEU A 311 6.04 -6.83 -27.63
N VAL A 312 5.35 -6.98 -26.47
CA VAL A 312 5.72 -7.98 -25.47
C VAL A 312 4.54 -8.82 -25.02
N THR A 313 3.51 -8.22 -24.39
CA THR A 313 2.59 -8.95 -23.51
C THR A 313 1.32 -9.47 -24.19
N ARG A 314 1.00 -9.07 -25.43
CA ARG A 314 -0.15 -9.60 -26.17
C ARG A 314 0.12 -10.96 -26.78
N GLU A 315 1.20 -11.09 -27.52
CA GLU A 315 1.48 -12.32 -28.28
C GLU A 315 2.92 -12.80 -28.18
N VAL A 316 3.88 -11.88 -28.16
CA VAL A 316 5.31 -12.22 -28.29
C VAL A 316 5.78 -13.09 -27.12
N TRP A 317 5.37 -12.79 -25.90
CA TRP A 317 5.71 -13.55 -24.69
C TRP A 317 5.35 -15.03 -24.80
N ARG A 318 4.14 -15.37 -25.27
CA ARG A 318 3.71 -16.76 -25.39
C ARG A 318 4.36 -17.48 -26.56
N ARG A 319 4.61 -16.78 -27.67
CA ARG A 319 5.38 -17.33 -28.78
C ARG A 319 6.83 -17.62 -28.41
N ALA A 320 7.46 -16.74 -27.64
CA ALA A 320 8.80 -16.97 -27.11
C ALA A 320 8.84 -18.21 -26.20
N ARG A 321 7.89 -18.37 -25.29
CA ARG A 321 7.77 -19.57 -24.44
C ARG A 321 7.55 -20.83 -25.27
N GLN A 322 6.64 -20.78 -26.24
CA GLN A 322 6.40 -21.91 -27.13
C GLN A 322 7.65 -22.29 -27.93
N ALA A 323 8.41 -21.32 -28.43
CA ALA A 323 9.67 -21.57 -29.13
C ALA A 323 10.73 -22.23 -28.23
N MET A 324 10.62 -22.08 -26.92
CA MET A 324 11.47 -22.77 -25.94
C MET A 324 10.98 -24.19 -25.60
N GLY A 325 9.83 -24.64 -26.12
CA GLY A 325 9.26 -25.97 -25.84
C GLY A 325 8.23 -26.03 -24.74
N TYR A 326 7.80 -24.87 -24.21
CA TYR A 326 6.66 -24.81 -23.28
C TYR A 326 5.31 -24.95 -24.01
N ALA A 327 4.26 -25.23 -23.24
CA ALA A 327 2.93 -25.46 -23.76
C ALA A 327 2.41 -24.28 -24.59
N GLN A 328 1.76 -24.58 -25.71
CA GLN A 328 1.04 -23.56 -26.47
C GLN A 328 -0.17 -23.10 -25.71
N LEU A 329 -0.32 -21.78 -25.57
CA LEU A 329 -1.44 -21.13 -24.91
C LEU A 329 -2.39 -20.49 -25.91
N PRO A 330 -3.70 -20.39 -25.58
CA PRO A 330 -4.65 -19.59 -26.36
C PRO A 330 -4.23 -18.11 -26.39
N ALA A 331 -4.87 -17.34 -27.27
CA ALA A 331 -4.62 -15.91 -27.41
C ALA A 331 -5.13 -15.16 -26.18
N GLU A 332 -4.26 -14.97 -25.19
CA GLU A 332 -4.52 -14.27 -23.94
C GLU A 332 -3.44 -13.21 -23.72
N ASP A 333 -3.84 -12.05 -23.22
CA ASP A 333 -2.90 -11.02 -22.80
C ASP A 333 -2.23 -11.39 -21.46
N LEU A 334 -0.91 -11.25 -21.39
CA LEU A 334 -0.19 -11.44 -20.14
C LEU A 334 -0.39 -10.25 -19.19
N MET A 335 -0.29 -9.02 -19.73
CA MET A 335 -0.49 -7.79 -18.96
C MET A 335 -1.94 -7.32 -19.04
N VAL A 336 -2.48 -6.88 -17.91
CA VAL A 336 -3.76 -6.20 -17.79
C VAL A 336 -3.59 -4.84 -17.13
N LEU A 337 -4.39 -3.85 -17.54
CA LEU A 337 -4.40 -2.52 -16.93
C LEU A 337 -5.58 -2.42 -15.96
N VAL A 338 -5.29 -2.21 -14.69
CA VAL A 338 -6.29 -2.00 -13.65
C VAL A 338 -6.15 -0.58 -13.11
N GLY A 339 -7.13 0.26 -13.37
CA GLY A 339 -7.07 1.67 -13.01
C GLY A 339 -5.90 2.44 -13.66
N GLY A 340 -5.42 1.99 -14.82
CA GLY A 340 -4.28 2.56 -15.52
C GLY A 340 -2.91 2.01 -15.10
N ARG A 341 -2.87 1.14 -14.09
CA ARG A 341 -1.65 0.47 -13.62
C ARG A 341 -1.48 -0.89 -14.27
N PRO A 342 -0.28 -1.26 -14.70
CA PRO A 342 -0.02 -2.55 -15.32
C PRO A 342 0.13 -3.66 -14.27
N TYR A 343 -0.51 -4.78 -14.53
CA TYR A 343 -0.38 -6.01 -13.74
C TYR A 343 -0.18 -7.19 -14.66
N ILE A 344 0.55 -8.18 -14.21
CA ILE A 344 0.67 -9.48 -14.84
C ILE A 344 -0.47 -10.39 -14.37
N ASP A 345 -1.17 -11.03 -15.29
CA ASP A 345 -2.07 -12.16 -15.00
C ASP A 345 -1.21 -13.39 -14.70
N VAL A 346 -0.99 -13.67 -13.40
CA VAL A 346 -0.06 -14.71 -12.95
C VAL A 346 -0.50 -16.11 -13.40
N ARG A 347 -1.81 -16.37 -13.52
CA ARG A 347 -2.30 -17.64 -14.08
C ARG A 347 -1.84 -17.83 -15.51
N ASN A 348 -1.90 -16.79 -16.34
CA ASN A 348 -1.39 -16.86 -17.71
C ASN A 348 0.13 -17.08 -17.73
N SER A 349 0.87 -16.34 -16.91
CA SER A 349 2.31 -16.52 -16.74
C SER A 349 2.65 -17.95 -16.35
N PHE A 350 2.03 -18.49 -15.30
CA PHE A 350 2.30 -19.84 -14.83
C PHE A 350 1.96 -20.92 -15.85
N ASN A 351 0.85 -20.77 -16.60
CA ASN A 351 0.53 -21.67 -17.69
C ASN A 351 1.62 -21.70 -18.78
N SER A 352 2.31 -20.57 -18.99
CA SER A 352 3.37 -20.48 -19.99
C SER A 352 4.65 -21.23 -19.63
N PHE A 353 4.80 -21.64 -18.37
CA PHE A 353 5.92 -22.46 -17.89
C PHE A 353 5.62 -23.97 -17.86
N LEU A 354 4.40 -24.38 -18.21
CA LEU A 354 4.10 -25.80 -18.27
C LEU A 354 4.78 -26.45 -19.50
N PRO A 355 5.42 -27.62 -19.35
CA PRO A 355 5.93 -28.37 -20.49
C PRO A 355 4.81 -28.76 -21.46
N GLU A 356 5.12 -28.84 -22.76
CA GLU A 356 4.17 -29.30 -23.76
C GLU A 356 3.74 -30.76 -23.52
N GLY A 357 2.48 -31.06 -23.84
CA GLY A 357 1.94 -32.43 -23.80
C GLY A 357 1.64 -32.99 -22.40
N LEU A 358 1.66 -32.14 -21.36
CA LEU A 358 1.32 -32.55 -20.00
C LEU A 358 -0.20 -32.74 -19.85
N GLU A 359 -0.61 -33.81 -19.15
CA GLU A 359 -2.02 -34.11 -18.91
C GLU A 359 -2.78 -32.94 -18.28
N PRO A 360 -4.01 -32.62 -18.74
CA PRO A 360 -4.79 -31.49 -18.22
C PRO A 360 -4.99 -31.47 -16.70
N ALA A 361 -5.24 -32.65 -16.09
CA ALA A 361 -5.41 -32.78 -14.65
C ALA A 361 -4.15 -32.40 -13.87
N ILE A 362 -2.97 -32.76 -14.36
CA ILE A 362 -1.69 -32.41 -13.78
C ILE A 362 -1.45 -30.89 -13.93
N ARG A 363 -1.74 -30.32 -15.11
CA ARG A 363 -1.64 -28.88 -15.34
C ARG A 363 -2.47 -28.07 -14.35
N HIS A 364 -3.74 -28.43 -14.15
CA HIS A 364 -4.61 -27.74 -13.18
C HIS A 364 -4.07 -27.84 -11.76
N THR A 365 -3.63 -29.02 -11.33
CA THR A 365 -3.08 -29.25 -9.99
C THR A 365 -1.83 -28.40 -9.75
N LEU A 366 -0.90 -28.34 -10.72
CA LEU A 366 0.30 -27.54 -10.60
C LEU A 366 -0.01 -26.04 -10.54
N ILE A 367 -0.84 -25.54 -11.46
CA ILE A 367 -1.17 -24.10 -11.50
C ILE A 367 -1.84 -23.65 -10.22
N ASP A 368 -2.83 -24.39 -9.72
CA ASP A 368 -3.49 -24.05 -8.47
C ASP A 368 -2.50 -24.04 -7.29
N ALA A 369 -1.61 -25.02 -7.19
CA ALA A 369 -0.61 -25.08 -6.13
C ALA A 369 0.42 -23.93 -6.21
N TRP A 370 0.84 -23.56 -7.41
CA TRP A 370 1.75 -22.44 -7.61
C TRP A 370 1.08 -21.09 -7.24
N LEU A 371 -0.20 -20.91 -7.59
CA LEU A 371 -0.97 -19.73 -7.18
C LEU A 371 -1.16 -19.69 -5.67
N ASP A 372 -1.48 -20.83 -5.03
CA ASP A 372 -1.62 -20.93 -3.58
C ASP A 372 -0.29 -20.59 -2.86
N ARG A 373 0.85 -21.07 -3.39
CA ARG A 373 2.16 -20.75 -2.83
C ARG A 373 2.50 -19.26 -2.95
N LEU A 374 2.23 -18.64 -4.10
CA LEU A 374 2.46 -17.20 -4.26
C LEU A 374 1.55 -16.37 -3.37
N GLU A 375 0.28 -16.76 -3.22
CA GLU A 375 -0.64 -16.04 -2.33
C GLU A 375 -0.23 -16.15 -0.87
N ALA A 376 0.30 -17.31 -0.44
CA ALA A 376 0.82 -17.51 0.89
C ALA A 376 2.15 -16.78 1.16
N ASN A 377 2.94 -16.50 0.09
CA ASN A 377 4.26 -15.87 0.16
C ASN A 377 4.37 -14.75 -0.88
N PRO A 378 3.68 -13.62 -0.69
CA PRO A 378 3.63 -12.53 -1.67
C PRO A 378 5.00 -11.91 -1.99
N GLU A 379 5.97 -12.04 -1.10
CA GLU A 379 7.35 -11.59 -1.27
C GLU A 379 8.12 -12.35 -2.36
N LEU A 380 7.59 -13.50 -2.82
CA LEU A 380 8.17 -14.29 -3.90
C LEU A 380 7.74 -13.83 -5.30
N HIS A 381 7.00 -12.73 -5.41
CA HIS A 381 6.43 -12.27 -6.68
C HIS A 381 7.47 -11.89 -7.75
N ASP A 382 8.70 -11.56 -7.35
CA ASP A 382 9.85 -11.28 -8.22
C ASP A 382 10.79 -12.47 -8.39
N LYS A 383 10.43 -13.64 -7.85
CA LYS A 383 11.24 -14.87 -7.83
C LYS A 383 10.47 -16.10 -8.27
N ILE A 384 9.43 -15.92 -9.05
CA ILE A 384 8.52 -17.01 -9.43
C ILE A 384 9.23 -18.14 -10.14
N GLU A 385 10.21 -17.85 -11.01
CA GLU A 385 10.97 -18.83 -11.79
C GLU A 385 11.96 -19.64 -10.95
N PHE A 386 12.28 -19.17 -9.75
CA PHE A 386 13.26 -19.80 -8.86
C PHE A 386 12.58 -20.49 -7.66
N GLU A 387 11.55 -19.85 -7.10
CA GLU A 387 10.99 -20.26 -5.82
C GLU A 387 9.60 -20.91 -5.93
N ILE A 388 8.91 -20.72 -7.03
CA ILE A 388 7.54 -21.23 -7.23
C ILE A 388 7.47 -22.22 -8.37
N VAL A 389 7.83 -21.79 -9.58
CA VAL A 389 7.65 -22.59 -10.80
C VAL A 389 8.95 -23.27 -11.16
N PRO A 390 9.00 -24.61 -11.23
CA PRO A 390 10.12 -25.31 -11.84
C PRO A 390 10.17 -25.05 -13.34
N THR A 391 11.10 -24.23 -13.81
CA THR A 391 11.27 -23.87 -15.23
C THR A 391 12.14 -24.85 -15.99
N CYS A 392 12.98 -25.59 -15.29
CA CYS A 392 13.83 -26.64 -15.83
C CYS A 392 14.01 -27.77 -14.81
N ARG A 393 14.54 -28.90 -15.25
CA ARG A 393 14.97 -29.95 -14.34
C ARG A 393 16.47 -29.89 -14.12
N ASP A 394 16.84 -29.49 -12.89
CA ASP A 394 18.19 -29.55 -12.37
C ASP A 394 18.39 -30.74 -11.43
N PHE A 395 19.57 -30.83 -10.78
CA PHE A 395 19.88 -31.89 -9.80
C PHE A 395 19.10 -31.74 -8.50
N ALA A 396 18.59 -30.56 -8.17
CA ALA A 396 17.84 -30.27 -6.96
C ALA A 396 16.32 -30.46 -7.14
N PHE A 397 15.83 -30.65 -8.37
CA PHE A 397 14.40 -30.68 -8.67
C PHE A 397 13.59 -31.57 -7.72
N ASP A 398 14.01 -32.82 -7.53
CA ASP A 398 13.23 -33.79 -6.76
C ASP A 398 13.13 -33.40 -5.27
N SER A 399 14.22 -32.92 -4.67
CA SER A 399 14.23 -32.43 -3.29
C SER A 399 13.46 -31.11 -3.13
N ALA A 400 13.67 -30.17 -4.03
CA ALA A 400 12.97 -28.88 -4.02
C ALA A 400 11.46 -29.03 -4.27
N PHE A 401 11.05 -29.92 -5.18
CA PHE A 401 9.64 -30.18 -5.42
C PHE A 401 8.97 -30.83 -4.20
N GLN A 402 9.64 -31.79 -3.58
CA GLN A 402 9.15 -32.44 -2.37
C GLN A 402 9.05 -31.45 -1.18
N GLU A 403 10.04 -30.59 -1.02
CA GLU A 403 10.04 -29.55 0.03
C GLU A 403 8.90 -28.54 -0.16
N ARG A 404 8.72 -28.07 -1.39
CA ARG A 404 7.76 -26.98 -1.71
C ARG A 404 6.33 -27.46 -1.81
N PHE A 405 6.11 -28.68 -2.30
CA PHE A 405 4.79 -29.19 -2.69
C PHE A 405 4.43 -30.54 -2.08
N GLY A 406 5.38 -31.20 -1.40
CA GLY A 406 5.13 -32.49 -0.76
C GLY A 406 4.55 -33.55 -1.71
N SER A 407 3.45 -34.17 -1.34
CA SER A 407 2.74 -35.21 -2.11
C SER A 407 1.65 -34.63 -3.02
N LEU A 408 1.86 -33.41 -3.57
CA LEU A 408 0.88 -32.74 -4.46
C LEU A 408 0.45 -33.64 -5.64
N LEU A 409 1.41 -34.28 -6.28
CA LEU A 409 1.15 -35.19 -7.39
C LEU A 409 1.30 -36.66 -6.97
N ARG A 410 0.42 -37.52 -7.48
CA ARG A 410 0.60 -38.96 -7.35
C ARG A 410 1.88 -39.40 -8.07
N PRO A 411 2.52 -40.53 -7.69
CA PRO A 411 3.80 -40.96 -8.26
C PRO A 411 3.84 -41.01 -9.78
N ALA A 412 2.80 -41.51 -10.43
CA ALA A 412 2.70 -41.57 -11.88
C ALA A 412 2.66 -40.17 -12.54
N ALA A 413 1.86 -39.25 -11.97
CA ALA A 413 1.76 -37.86 -12.43
C ALA A 413 3.07 -37.08 -12.23
N LEU A 414 3.76 -37.31 -11.11
CA LEU A 414 5.08 -36.73 -10.86
C LEU A 414 6.12 -37.28 -11.85
N ALA A 415 6.06 -38.57 -12.17
CA ALA A 415 6.95 -39.18 -13.18
C ALA A 415 6.73 -38.58 -14.56
N GLU A 416 5.47 -38.40 -14.99
CA GLU A 416 5.13 -37.72 -16.24
C GLU A 416 5.64 -36.27 -16.26
N TYR A 417 5.36 -35.50 -15.21
CA TYR A 417 5.87 -34.13 -15.15
C TYR A 417 7.39 -34.06 -15.21
N ARG A 418 8.08 -34.94 -14.48
CA ARG A 418 9.54 -35.03 -14.49
C ARG A 418 10.07 -35.35 -15.87
N GLU A 419 9.46 -36.29 -16.57
CA GLU A 419 9.85 -36.69 -17.92
C GLU A 419 9.72 -35.52 -18.91
N ARG A 420 8.56 -34.83 -18.91
CA ARG A 420 8.28 -33.67 -19.75
C ARG A 420 9.25 -32.52 -19.46
N LEU A 421 9.48 -32.21 -18.18
CA LEU A 421 10.42 -31.16 -17.78
C LEU A 421 11.88 -31.52 -18.16
N THR A 422 12.26 -32.83 -18.14
CA THR A 422 13.56 -33.28 -18.58
C THR A 422 13.73 -33.11 -20.08
N ALA A 423 12.70 -33.42 -20.87
CA ALA A 423 12.71 -33.21 -22.31
C ALA A 423 12.87 -31.72 -22.64
N LEU A 424 12.06 -30.88 -22.03
CA LEU A 424 12.16 -29.42 -22.16
C LEU A 424 13.57 -28.91 -21.82
N THR A 425 14.13 -29.31 -20.68
CA THR A 425 15.49 -28.90 -20.27
C THR A 425 16.54 -29.30 -21.28
N ARG A 426 16.44 -30.52 -21.82
CA ARG A 426 17.35 -31.03 -22.86
C ARG A 426 17.27 -30.17 -24.13
N ASP A 427 16.05 -29.83 -24.56
CA ASP A 427 15.85 -29.02 -25.76
C ASP A 427 16.33 -27.58 -25.58
N CYS A 428 16.15 -26.99 -24.40
CA CYS A 428 16.67 -25.66 -24.07
C CYS A 428 18.20 -25.55 -24.08
N VAL A 429 18.92 -26.62 -23.69
CA VAL A 429 20.40 -26.61 -23.61
C VAL A 429 21.10 -27.16 -24.83
N ARG A 430 20.35 -27.67 -25.83
CA ARG A 430 20.96 -28.17 -27.09
C ARG A 430 21.58 -27.01 -27.86
N THR A 431 22.76 -27.26 -28.41
CA THR A 431 23.53 -26.34 -29.25
C THR A 431 23.42 -26.64 -30.74
N ASP A 432 22.70 -27.70 -31.10
CA ASP A 432 22.46 -28.09 -32.50
C ASP A 432 21.33 -27.26 -33.15
N ALA A 433 21.14 -27.40 -34.47
CA ALA A 433 20.23 -26.56 -35.26
C ALA A 433 18.74 -26.51 -34.81
N GLY A 434 18.37 -27.29 -33.83
CA GLY A 434 17.00 -27.27 -33.25
C GLY A 434 16.90 -26.73 -31.83
N GLY A 435 18.01 -26.34 -31.20
CA GLY A 435 18.01 -25.87 -29.81
C GLY A 435 17.78 -24.37 -29.66
N THR A 436 17.24 -23.98 -28.54
CA THR A 436 16.93 -22.56 -28.20
C THR A 436 18.20 -21.71 -28.22
N LEU A 437 19.32 -22.25 -27.75
CA LEU A 437 20.61 -21.55 -27.74
C LEU A 437 21.12 -21.29 -29.15
N ALA A 438 21.00 -22.29 -30.05
CA ALA A 438 21.37 -22.13 -31.45
C ALA A 438 20.49 -21.10 -32.17
N ALA A 439 19.19 -21.11 -31.92
CA ALA A 439 18.24 -20.11 -32.44
C ALA A 439 18.57 -18.68 -31.95
N ALA A 440 18.97 -18.53 -30.71
CA ALA A 440 19.40 -17.23 -30.15
C ALA A 440 20.71 -16.77 -30.82
N GLN A 441 21.69 -17.65 -31.00
CA GLN A 441 22.94 -17.35 -31.69
C GLN A 441 22.73 -16.95 -33.17
N GLU A 442 21.85 -17.67 -33.87
CA GLU A 442 21.48 -17.33 -35.26
C GLU A 442 20.78 -15.94 -35.33
N MET A 443 19.91 -15.63 -34.38
CA MET A 443 19.26 -14.32 -34.33
C MET A 443 20.25 -13.18 -34.06
N ILE A 444 21.20 -13.38 -33.15
CA ILE A 444 22.27 -12.42 -32.88
C ILE A 444 23.10 -12.19 -34.13
N ALA A 445 23.53 -13.27 -34.82
CA ALA A 445 24.28 -13.16 -36.06
C ALA A 445 23.51 -12.40 -37.15
N LYS A 446 22.20 -12.63 -37.29
CA LYS A 446 21.35 -11.88 -38.24
C LYS A 446 21.23 -10.40 -37.87
N LEU A 447 21.16 -10.06 -36.58
CA LEU A 447 21.14 -8.67 -36.13
C LEU A 447 22.45 -7.95 -36.35
N GLU A 448 23.58 -8.62 -36.09
CA GLU A 448 24.91 -8.09 -36.37
C GLU A 448 25.14 -7.87 -37.88
N ALA A 449 24.74 -8.83 -38.73
CA ALA A 449 24.80 -8.68 -40.19
C ALA A 449 23.99 -7.47 -40.68
N ARG A 450 22.78 -7.26 -40.15
CA ARG A 450 21.94 -6.07 -40.47
C ARG A 450 22.55 -4.75 -40.01
N GLN A 451 23.29 -4.73 -38.90
CA GLN A 451 24.01 -3.54 -38.46
C GLN A 451 25.17 -3.17 -39.36
N LEU A 452 25.85 -4.19 -39.91
CA LEU A 452 26.94 -3.98 -40.86
C LEU A 452 26.46 -3.51 -42.26
N GLU A 453 25.23 -3.83 -42.64
CA GLU A 453 24.62 -3.38 -43.93
C GLU A 453 24.02 -1.95 -43.85
N ARG A 454 24.01 -1.28 -42.70
CA ARG A 454 23.61 0.12 -42.65
C ARG A 454 24.67 1.01 -43.28
N PRO A 455 24.34 1.76 -44.33
CA PRO A 455 25.30 2.71 -44.90
C PRO A 455 25.73 3.72 -43.84
N ALA A 456 27.01 3.91 -43.72
CA ALA A 456 27.60 4.98 -42.92
C ALA A 456 27.03 6.30 -43.43
N GLY A 457 26.03 6.86 -42.76
CA GLY A 457 25.42 8.14 -43.18
C GLY A 457 23.99 8.39 -42.73
N SER A 458 23.29 7.47 -42.07
CA SER A 458 21.98 7.78 -41.44
C SER A 458 22.17 8.26 -40.00
N GLY A 459 22.85 9.40 -39.84
CA GLY A 459 22.96 10.10 -38.59
C GLY A 459 21.60 10.64 -38.19
N LEU A 460 21.06 10.15 -37.05
CA LEU A 460 20.16 10.91 -36.22
C LEU A 460 21.00 11.76 -35.25
N ASP A 461 21.80 12.68 -35.86
CA ASP A 461 22.33 13.84 -35.13
C ASP A 461 21.25 14.90 -35.16
N GLY A 462 20.60 15.14 -34.08
CA GLY A 462 19.73 16.27 -33.92
C GLY A 462 18.43 16.00 -33.17
N TYR A 463 18.50 15.68 -31.89
CA TYR A 463 17.55 16.19 -30.87
C TYR A 463 18.31 16.17 -29.53
N GLY A 464 18.82 17.36 -29.15
CA GLY A 464 19.30 17.65 -27.82
C GLY A 464 18.16 17.86 -26.82
#